data_6dfa4c1069efcb72d5462071d28fb5b9
#
_entry.id   6dfa4c1069efcb72d5462071d28fb5b9
#
_cell.length_a   1.000
_cell.length_b   1.000
_cell.length_c   1.000
_cell.angle_alpha   90.00
_cell.angle_beta   90.00
_cell.angle_gamma   90.00
#
_symmetry.space_group_name_H-M   'P 1'
#
loop_
_entity.id
_entity.type
_entity.pdbx_description
1 polymer ?
#
loop_
_entity_poly.entity_id
_entity_poly.type
_entity_poly.pdbx_seq_one_letter_code
_entity_poly.pdbx_strand_id
1 'polypeptide(L)'
;PQITLWQRPVVKVKIEGQXREALLDTGADDTVLEDINLPGKWKPRMIGGIGGFIKVKQYDNIVIXICGHKATGTVLVGPTPVNIIGRNMLTQIGCTLNFPISPIETVPVKLKPGMDGPRVKQWPLTEEKIKALXEICAELEKEGKISKIGPENPYNTPVFAIKKKDSTKWRKXVDFRELNKRTQDFWEVQLGIPHPSGLKKNKSVTVLDVGDAYFSIPLDKDFRKYTAFTIPSMNNETPGIRYQYNVLPQGWKGSPAIFQXSMTKILEPFRKQNPNIVIYQYMDDLLVGSDLEIEQHRAKIEELRQHLLRWGFYTPDKKHQKDPPFLWMGYELHPDKWTVQPIVLPEKDSWTVNDIQKLVGKLNWASQIFXGIKXRQLCKLLRGTKALTEVITLTKEAELELAENREIIKEPVHGVYYDPSKDLIAEIQKQGXGQWTYQIYQEPFKNLKTGKYARTRGAHTNDIRQLTEAVQKIATESIVIWGKTPKFKLPIQKETWET
;
A
#
# COMPACT_ATOMS: atom_id res chain seq x y z
N PRO A 1 27.15 16.61 19.75
CA PRO A 1 27.07 18.01 19.29
C PRO A 1 26.27 18.11 18.01
N GLN A 2 25.79 19.30 17.72
CA GLN A 2 25.16 19.57 16.42
C GLN A 2 26.22 20.16 15.49
N ILE A 3 26.36 19.55 14.33
CA ILE A 3 27.32 20.03 13.32
C ILE A 3 26.51 20.46 12.11
N THR A 4 26.62 21.73 11.76
CA THR A 4 25.91 22.26 10.59
C THR A 4 26.78 22.13 9.35
N LEU A 5 26.18 22.30 8.19
CA LEU A 5 26.85 21.97 6.93
C LEU A 5 27.22 23.20 6.08
N TRP A 6 27.26 24.38 6.71
CA TRP A 6 27.77 25.53 6.00
C TRP A 6 29.23 25.36 5.59
N GLN A 7 29.97 24.54 6.35
CA GLN A 7 31.32 24.15 6.03
C GLN A 7 31.39 22.63 6.03
N ARG A 8 32.49 22.10 5.53
CA ARG A 8 32.69 20.67 5.53
C ARG A 8 32.68 20.13 6.96
N PRO A 9 32.02 19.02 7.21
CA PRO A 9 31.97 18.47 8.58
C PRO A 9 33.25 17.70 8.90
N VAL A 10 34.34 18.45 9.10
CA VAL A 10 35.65 17.90 9.44
C VAL A 10 35.80 17.97 10.94
N VAL A 11 36.13 16.85 11.57
CA VAL A 11 36.26 16.77 13.01
C VAL A 11 37.62 16.17 13.38
N LYS A 12 38.04 16.43 14.60
CA LYS A 12 39.25 15.79 15.12
C LYS A 12 38.88 14.45 15.70
N VAL A 13 39.61 13.42 15.29
CA VAL A 13 39.38 12.06 15.79
C VAL A 13 40.64 11.57 16.43
N LYS A 14 40.50 10.65 17.40
CA LYS A 14 41.64 10.05 18.07
C LYS A 14 41.63 8.54 17.81
N ILE A 15 42.73 8.07 17.25
CA ILE A 15 42.85 6.66 16.88
C ILE A 15 44.18 6.14 17.40
N GLU A 16 44.09 5.19 18.31
CA GLU A 16 45.31 4.58 18.89
C GLU A 16 46.28 5.65 19.36
N GLY A 17 45.76 6.64 20.08
CA GLY A 17 46.56 7.72 20.64
C GLY A 17 46.99 8.79 19.63
N GLN A 18 46.61 8.67 18.40
CA GLN A 18 47.03 9.62 17.36
C GLN A 18 45.86 10.49 16.88
N UNK A 19 45.88 11.73 16.79
CA UNK A 19 44.85 12.61 16.42
C UNK A 19 44.90 12.77 14.96
N ARG A 20 43.90 12.91 14.41
CA ARG A 20 43.77 13.16 12.96
C ARG A 20 42.54 14.03 12.73
N GLU A 21 42.53 14.72 11.64
CA GLU A 21 41.29 15.35 11.13
C GLU A 21 40.65 14.43 10.11
N ALA A 22 39.32 14.31 10.15
CA ALA A 22 38.61 13.44 9.22
C ALA A 22 37.26 14.05 8.88
N LEU A 23 36.81 13.78 7.68
CA LEU A 23 35.50 14.22 7.18
C LEU A 23 34.43 13.19 7.55
N LEU A 24 33.35 13.65 8.15
CA LEU A 24 32.20 12.78 8.40
C LEU A 24 31.46 12.61 7.09
N ASP A 25 31.44 11.39 6.55
CA ASP A 25 30.94 11.15 5.19
C ASP A 25 29.84 10.12 5.19
N THR A 26 28.59 10.58 5.21
CA THR A 26 27.44 9.69 5.24
C THR A 26 27.27 8.89 3.94
N GLY A 27 27.92 9.30 2.87
CA GLY A 27 27.87 8.57 1.62
C GLY A 27 28.91 7.47 1.49
N ALA A 28 29.77 7.30 2.50
CA ALA A 28 30.81 6.30 2.47
C ALA A 28 30.45 5.13 3.37
N ASP A 29 30.58 3.92 2.84
CA ASP A 29 30.36 2.72 3.66
C ASP A 29 31.45 2.55 4.70
N ASP A 30 32.69 2.85 4.30
CA ASP A 30 33.89 2.49 5.08
C ASP A 30 34.60 3.73 5.57
N THR A 31 35.44 3.51 6.58
CA THR A 31 36.32 4.52 7.15
C THR A 31 37.72 4.34 6.58
N VAL A 32 38.27 5.39 5.99
CA VAL A 32 39.53 5.33 5.28
C VAL A 32 40.42 6.49 5.72
N LEU A 33 41.63 6.13 6.19
CA LEU A 33 42.59 7.12 6.68
C LEU A 33 43.92 6.95 5.96
N GLU A 34 44.64 8.06 5.80
CA GLU A 34 45.98 7.96 5.26
C GLU A 34 47.01 8.24 6.33
N ASP A 35 48.21 7.76 6.08
CA ASP A 35 49.41 8.15 6.84
C ASP A 35 49.24 7.93 8.34
N ILE A 36 48.83 6.72 8.72
CA ILE A 36 48.65 6.36 10.10
C ILE A 36 49.16 4.93 10.31
N ASN A 37 49.78 4.69 11.46
CA ASN A 37 50.24 3.36 11.83
C ASN A 37 49.25 2.78 12.83
N LEU A 38 48.71 1.62 12.51
CA LEU A 38 47.78 0.92 13.38
C LEU A 38 48.38 -0.41 13.80
N PRO A 39 48.06 -0.86 15.02
CA PRO A 39 48.56 -2.13 15.50
C PRO A 39 47.77 -3.31 14.95
N GLY A 40 48.40 -4.47 14.95
CA GLY A 40 47.71 -5.70 14.67
C GLY A 40 47.87 -6.14 13.22
N LYS A 41 47.17 -7.23 12.93
CA LYS A 41 47.20 -7.80 11.59
C LYS A 41 46.33 -7.02 10.65
N TRP A 42 46.73 -7.03 9.38
CA TRP A 42 45.92 -6.38 8.34
C TRP A 42 45.93 -7.28 7.11
N LYS A 43 44.95 -7.02 6.24
CA LYS A 43 44.90 -7.72 4.96
C LYS A 43 44.68 -6.69 3.84
N PRO A 44 45.19 -6.99 2.64
CA PRO A 44 45.03 -6.05 1.55
C PRO A 44 43.58 -6.04 1.06
N ARG A 45 43.19 -4.86 0.56
CA ARG A 45 41.86 -4.70 0.01
C ARG A 45 41.88 -3.62 -1.04
N MET A 46 41.06 -3.76 -2.06
CA MET A 46 40.86 -2.71 -3.07
C MET A 46 39.52 -2.06 -2.83
N ILE A 47 39.51 -0.74 -2.72
CA ILE A 47 38.27 -0.01 -2.60
C ILE A 47 38.17 0.99 -3.72
N GLY A 48 36.93 1.26 -4.15
CA GLY A 48 36.68 2.12 -5.27
C GLY A 48 35.84 3.32 -4.93
N GLY A 49 36.17 4.41 -5.61
CA GLY A 49 35.37 5.61 -5.58
C GLY A 49 35.29 6.18 -6.98
N ILE A 50 34.82 7.41 -7.08
CA ILE A 50 34.60 8.03 -8.38
C ILE A 50 35.92 8.14 -9.16
N GLY A 51 37.03 8.39 -8.49
CA GLY A 51 38.32 8.54 -9.13
C GLY A 51 39.06 7.27 -9.44
N GLY A 52 38.48 6.10 -9.16
CA GLY A 52 39.13 4.82 -9.41
C GLY A 52 39.34 4.03 -8.15
N PHE A 53 40.11 2.95 -8.26
CA PHE A 53 40.36 2.05 -7.13
C PHE A 53 41.69 2.38 -6.48
N ILE A 54 41.74 2.24 -5.15
CA ILE A 54 42.99 2.36 -4.43
C ILE A 54 43.21 1.09 -3.60
N LYS A 55 44.48 0.78 -3.33
CA LYS A 55 44.86 -0.37 -2.53
C LYS A 55 45.03 0.10 -1.09
N VAL A 56 44.38 -0.59 -0.16
CA VAL A 56 44.43 -0.22 1.25
C VAL A 56 44.74 -1.40 2.10
N LYS A 57 45.15 -1.14 3.36
CA LYS A 57 45.34 -2.15 4.38
C LYS A 57 44.09 -2.14 5.28
N GLN A 58 43.48 -3.30 5.44
CA GLN A 58 42.28 -3.42 6.28
C GLN A 58 42.67 -3.86 7.68
N TYR A 59 42.40 -3.00 8.67
CA TYR A 59 42.59 -3.31 10.07
C TYR A 59 41.21 -3.45 10.73
N ASP A 60 41.01 -4.52 11.47
CA ASP A 60 39.73 -4.77 12.13
C ASP A 60 39.82 -4.44 13.62
N ASN A 61 38.67 -4.16 14.21
CA ASN A 61 38.51 -3.95 15.65
C ASN A 61 39.34 -2.77 16.16
N ILE A 62 39.36 -1.68 15.42
CA ILE A 62 40.09 -0.48 15.82
C ILE A 62 39.13 0.47 16.52
N VAL A 63 39.56 1.06 17.65
CA VAL A 63 38.76 1.99 18.43
C VAL A 63 39.08 3.40 18.00
N ILE A 64 38.02 4.14 17.70
CA ILE A 64 38.14 5.57 17.32
C ILE A 64 37.25 6.44 18.17
N UNK A 65 37.68 7.55 18.55
CA UNK A 65 36.93 8.40 19.25
C UNK A 65 36.57 9.48 18.36
N ILE A 66 35.39 9.75 18.35
CA ILE A 66 34.86 10.77 17.46
C ILE A 66 33.84 11.61 18.21
N CYS A 67 34.08 12.91 18.29
CA CYS A 67 33.13 13.82 18.95
C CYS A 67 32.69 13.34 20.31
N GLY A 68 33.63 12.82 21.08
CA GLY A 68 33.35 12.39 22.44
C GLY A 68 32.71 11.00 22.56
N HIS A 69 32.56 10.30 21.46
CA HIS A 69 31.98 8.96 21.43
C HIS A 69 32.99 7.95 20.91
N LYS A 70 32.89 6.72 21.38
CA LYS A 70 33.74 5.65 20.90
C LYS A 70 33.03 4.80 19.88
N ALA A 71 33.72 4.47 18.83
CA ALA A 71 33.28 3.48 17.84
C ALA A 71 34.38 2.48 17.64
N THR A 72 34.01 1.25 17.35
CA THR A 72 34.98 0.16 17.12
C THR A 72 34.64 -0.53 15.82
N GLY A 73 35.61 -0.69 14.95
CA GLY A 73 35.35 -1.38 13.71
C GLY A 73 36.53 -1.35 12.79
N THR A 74 36.24 -1.64 11.53
CA THR A 74 37.24 -1.71 10.50
C THR A 74 37.70 -0.33 10.06
N VAL A 75 39.05 -0.17 10.02
CA VAL A 75 39.67 1.05 9.49
C VAL A 75 40.53 0.64 8.32
N LEU A 76 40.36 1.29 7.19
CA LEU A 76 41.18 1.07 6.00
C LEU A 76 42.22 2.17 5.92
N VAL A 77 43.47 1.76 5.65
CA VAL A 77 44.60 2.69 5.59
C VAL A 77 45.17 2.69 4.17
N GLY A 78 45.19 3.84 3.53
CA GLY A 78 45.73 3.94 2.17
C GLY A 78 45.70 5.35 1.67
N PRO A 79 46.08 5.57 0.39
CA PRO A 79 46.24 6.90 -0.15
C PRO A 79 44.91 7.56 -0.53
N THR A 80 44.15 7.96 0.46
CA THR A 80 42.90 8.69 0.25
C THR A 80 43.19 10.18 0.21
N PRO A 81 42.50 10.93 -0.67
CA PRO A 81 42.73 12.39 -0.68
C PRO A 81 42.25 13.11 0.57
N VAL A 82 41.33 12.49 1.32
CA VAL A 82 40.85 13.03 2.57
C VAL A 82 40.52 11.89 3.49
N ASN A 83 40.83 12.07 4.78
CA ASN A 83 40.44 11.07 5.78
C ASN A 83 38.93 11.06 5.90
N ILE A 84 38.33 9.88 5.88
CA ILE A 84 36.88 9.72 5.83
C ILE A 84 36.42 8.83 6.96
N ILE A 85 35.44 9.30 7.73
CA ILE A 85 34.69 8.46 8.67
C ILE A 85 33.40 8.06 7.97
N GLY A 86 33.25 6.77 7.72
CA GLY A 86 32.10 6.24 7.01
C GLY A 86 30.99 5.72 7.91
N ARG A 87 29.97 5.14 7.29
CA ARG A 87 28.78 4.71 8.05
C ARG A 87 29.07 3.62 9.07
N ASN A 88 30.09 2.81 8.86
CA ASN A 88 30.41 1.77 9.84
C ASN A 88 30.72 2.34 11.22
N MET A 89 31.27 3.56 11.27
CA MET A 89 31.53 4.25 12.52
C MET A 89 30.43 5.22 12.89
N LEU A 90 29.85 5.91 11.92
CA LEU A 90 28.86 6.94 12.18
C LEU A 90 27.62 6.38 12.86
N THR A 91 27.21 5.18 12.50
CA THR A 91 26.06 4.56 13.15
C THR A 91 26.33 4.31 14.63
N GLN A 92 27.55 3.92 14.98
CA GLN A 92 27.89 3.62 16.36
C GLN A 92 27.86 4.86 17.26
N ILE A 93 28.23 6.01 16.71
CA ILE A 93 28.24 7.24 17.53
C ILE A 93 26.88 7.95 17.49
N GLY A 94 25.89 7.35 16.85
CA GLY A 94 24.54 7.91 16.83
C GLY A 94 24.35 9.04 15.83
N CYS A 95 25.17 9.09 14.78
CA CYS A 95 25.03 10.12 13.77
C CYS A 95 23.79 9.88 12.93
N THR A 96 22.95 10.91 12.76
CA THR A 96 21.74 10.83 11.98
C THR A 96 21.62 12.03 11.06
N LEU A 97 20.82 11.88 10.01
CA LEU A 97 20.43 12.99 9.16
C LEU A 97 19.00 13.37 9.52
N ASN A 98 18.79 14.63 9.81
CA ASN A 98 17.48 15.10 10.24
C ASN A 98 17.02 16.23 9.35
N PHE A 99 15.79 16.14 8.87
CA PHE A 99 15.21 17.15 8.02
C PHE A 99 14.01 17.77 8.73
N PRO A 100 13.88 19.10 8.68
CA PRO A 100 12.71 19.72 9.31
C PRO A 100 11.45 19.34 8.55
N ILE A 101 10.42 18.99 9.30
CA ILE A 101 9.11 18.64 8.75
C ILE A 101 8.14 19.74 9.13
N SER A 102 7.33 20.21 8.18
CA SER A 102 6.31 21.20 8.47
C SER A 102 5.34 20.64 9.49
N PRO A 103 5.03 21.40 10.54
CA PRO A 103 4.13 20.88 11.57
C PRO A 103 2.71 20.74 11.01
N ILE A 104 2.07 19.64 11.36
CA ILE A 104 0.69 19.38 10.98
C ILE A 104 -0.21 19.83 12.14
N GLU A 105 -1.21 20.64 11.80
CA GLU A 105 -2.15 21.13 12.80
C GLU A 105 -3.01 19.99 13.32
N THR A 106 -3.12 19.88 14.66
CA THR A 106 -3.97 18.84 15.23
C THR A 106 -5.44 19.19 15.05
N VAL A 107 -6.27 18.16 14.91
CA VAL A 107 -7.71 18.32 14.84
C VAL A 107 -8.27 18.13 16.25
N PRO A 108 -9.02 19.10 16.79
CA PRO A 108 -9.59 18.94 18.14
C PRO A 108 -10.55 17.75 18.18
N VAL A 109 -10.43 16.96 19.25
CA VAL A 109 -11.26 15.77 19.43
C VAL A 109 -11.86 15.81 20.83
N LYS A 110 -13.09 15.35 20.94
CA LYS A 110 -13.77 15.27 22.23
C LYS A 110 -14.42 13.91 22.41
N LEU A 111 -14.60 13.53 23.66
CA LEU A 111 -15.45 12.41 23.99
C LEU A 111 -16.91 12.81 23.79
N LYS A 112 -17.79 11.82 23.68
CA LYS A 112 -19.22 12.11 23.62
C LYS A 112 -19.66 12.80 24.90
N PRO A 113 -20.69 13.65 24.83
CA PRO A 113 -21.12 14.39 26.03
C PRO A 113 -21.48 13.45 27.17
N GLY A 114 -21.01 13.81 28.37
CA GLY A 114 -21.30 13.04 29.56
C GLY A 114 -20.49 11.78 29.75
N MET A 115 -19.53 11.52 28.86
CA MET A 115 -18.71 10.32 28.96
C MET A 115 -17.29 10.65 29.39
N ASP A 116 -16.69 9.74 30.14
CA ASP A 116 -15.29 9.82 30.51
C ASP A 116 -14.50 8.81 29.69
N GLY A 117 -13.17 8.82 29.84
CA GLY A 117 -12.30 7.90 29.11
C GLY A 117 -12.42 6.46 29.58
N PRO A 118 -11.85 5.53 28.83
CA PRO A 118 -11.97 4.12 29.17
C PRO A 118 -11.07 3.73 30.35
N ARG A 119 -11.54 2.79 31.15
CA ARG A 119 -10.79 2.26 32.29
C ARG A 119 -10.87 0.75 32.26
N VAL A 120 -10.38 0.16 31.18
CA VAL A 120 -10.48 -1.28 30.96
C VAL A 120 -9.21 -1.95 31.46
N LYS A 121 -9.38 -2.96 32.29
CA LYS A 121 -8.24 -3.65 32.88
C LYS A 121 -7.47 -4.44 31.84
N GLN A 122 -6.14 -4.40 31.94
CA GLN A 122 -5.28 -5.16 31.09
C GLN A 122 -5.28 -6.64 31.54
N TRP A 123 -5.57 -7.55 30.62
CA TRP A 123 -5.53 -8.95 30.95
C TRP A 123 -4.08 -9.46 30.94
N PRO A 124 -3.82 -10.59 31.64
CA PRO A 124 -2.47 -11.13 31.69
C PRO A 124 -1.98 -11.57 30.31
N LEU A 125 -0.68 -11.43 30.09
CA LEU A 125 -0.06 -11.83 28.84
C LEU A 125 1.08 -12.80 29.14
N THR A 126 1.40 -13.63 28.16
CA THR A 126 2.52 -14.56 28.29
C THR A 126 3.84 -13.77 28.30
N GLU A 127 4.89 -14.40 28.83
CA GLU A 127 6.20 -13.77 28.85
C GLU A 127 6.68 -13.39 27.45
N GLU A 128 6.45 -14.27 26.50
CA GLU A 128 6.84 -14.03 25.12
C GLU A 128 6.17 -12.80 24.54
N LYS A 129 4.89 -12.64 24.80
CA LYS A 129 4.15 -11.49 24.29
C LYS A 129 4.56 -10.19 24.99
N ILE A 130 4.82 -10.26 26.30
CA ILE A 130 5.29 -9.09 27.03
C ILE A 130 6.62 -8.62 26.50
N LYS A 131 7.52 -9.55 26.25
CA LYS A 131 8.83 -9.21 25.70
C LYS A 131 8.70 -8.57 24.33
N ALA A 132 7.84 -9.11 23.50
CA ALA A 132 7.62 -8.55 22.17
C ALA A 132 7.06 -7.14 22.24
N LEU A 133 6.10 -6.93 23.10
CA LEU A 133 5.52 -5.59 23.28
C LEU A 133 6.51 -4.58 23.82
N UNK A 134 7.18 -4.94 24.60
CA UNK A 134 8.15 -4.14 25.15
C UNK A 134 9.10 -3.66 24.15
N GLU A 135 9.52 -4.53 23.22
CA GLU A 135 10.42 -4.12 22.13
C GLU A 135 9.72 -3.18 21.16
N ILE A 136 8.48 -3.51 20.81
CA ILE A 136 7.71 -2.69 19.90
C ILE A 136 7.49 -1.31 20.47
N CYS A 137 7.15 -1.22 21.74
CA CYS A 137 6.90 0.09 22.36
C CYS A 137 8.17 0.92 22.51
N ALA A 138 9.31 0.28 22.75
CA ALA A 138 10.57 1.02 22.80
C ALA A 138 10.84 1.69 21.46
N GLU A 139 10.56 0.99 20.37
CA GLU A 139 10.75 1.56 19.04
C GLU A 139 9.77 2.68 18.77
N LEU A 140 8.51 2.50 19.15
CA LEU A 140 7.52 3.54 18.96
C LEU A 140 7.84 4.79 19.78
N GLU A 141 8.33 4.60 21.01
CA GLU A 141 8.73 5.72 21.86
C GLU A 141 9.91 6.47 21.24
N LYS A 142 10.87 5.74 20.72
CA LYS A 142 12.04 6.33 20.08
C LYS A 142 11.64 7.20 18.90
N GLU A 143 10.61 6.77 18.16
CA GLU A 143 10.10 7.49 17.00
C GLU A 143 9.14 8.62 17.39
N GLY A 144 8.86 8.80 18.66
CA GLY A 144 7.98 9.84 19.11
C GLY A 144 6.50 9.56 18.99
N LYS A 145 6.14 8.34 18.63
CA LYS A 145 4.74 7.98 18.40
C LYS A 145 3.98 7.74 19.69
N ILE A 146 4.66 7.32 20.76
CA ILE A 146 4.09 7.16 22.08
C ILE A 146 5.03 7.77 23.11
N SER A 147 4.49 8.07 24.27
CA SER A 147 5.26 8.61 25.38
C SER A 147 4.88 7.89 26.67
N LYS A 148 5.86 7.72 27.56
CA LYS A 148 5.56 7.19 28.90
C LYS A 148 4.74 8.17 29.68
N ILE A 149 3.84 7.65 30.50
CA ILE A 149 2.98 8.47 31.35
C ILE A 149 3.08 8.03 32.81
N GLY A 150 2.68 8.92 33.69
CA GLY A 150 2.75 8.68 35.11
C GLY A 150 1.47 8.11 35.68
N PRO A 151 1.45 7.91 36.99
CA PRO A 151 0.30 7.31 37.67
C PRO A 151 -0.92 8.22 37.78
N GLU A 152 -0.77 9.48 37.45
CA GLU A 152 -1.89 10.42 37.53
C GLU A 152 -2.95 10.15 36.45
N ASN A 153 -2.62 9.45 35.41
CA ASN A 153 -3.57 9.12 34.34
C ASN A 153 -4.38 7.88 34.74
N PRO A 154 -5.70 8.01 34.92
CA PRO A 154 -6.50 6.89 35.37
C PRO A 154 -7.02 5.98 34.26
N TYR A 155 -6.78 6.34 32.99
CA TYR A 155 -7.38 5.63 31.87
C TYR A 155 -6.55 4.46 31.45
N ASN A 156 -7.21 3.47 30.83
CA ASN A 156 -6.50 2.35 30.30
C ASN A 156 -7.30 1.62 29.23
N THR A 157 -6.59 1.16 28.20
CA THR A 157 -7.12 0.34 27.14
C THR A 157 -6.24 -0.90 27.01
N PRO A 158 -6.83 -2.09 26.84
CA PRO A 158 -6.01 -3.30 26.78
C PRO A 158 -5.19 -3.40 25.49
N VAL A 159 -4.03 -4.01 25.61
CA VAL A 159 -3.19 -4.30 24.47
C VAL A 159 -2.98 -5.81 24.36
N PHE A 160 -2.66 -6.25 23.17
CA PHE A 160 -2.36 -7.64 22.93
C PHE A 160 -1.37 -7.74 21.78
N ALA A 161 -0.78 -8.92 21.63
CA ALA A 161 0.19 -9.17 20.59
C ALA A 161 -0.25 -10.37 19.78
N ILE A 162 -0.15 -10.24 18.46
CA ILE A 162 -0.44 -11.35 17.57
C ILE A 162 0.72 -11.56 16.64
N LYS A 163 0.86 -12.79 16.17
CA LYS A 163 1.90 -13.17 15.22
C LYS A 163 1.25 -13.44 13.88
N LYS A 164 1.74 -12.81 12.84
CA LYS A 164 1.23 -13.08 11.51
C LYS A 164 1.64 -14.47 11.06
N LYS A 165 0.81 -15.14 10.28
CA LYS A 165 1.17 -16.39 9.64
C LYS A 165 2.40 -16.15 8.77
N ASP A 166 3.29 -17.11 8.74
CA ASP A 166 4.51 -17.04 7.92
C ASP A 166 5.48 -15.94 8.33
N SER A 167 5.36 -15.45 9.58
CA SER A 167 6.25 -14.40 10.07
C SER A 167 6.70 -14.71 11.48
N THR A 168 7.94 -14.35 11.78
CA THR A 168 8.45 -14.43 13.15
C THR A 168 8.21 -13.14 13.91
N LYS A 169 7.70 -12.11 13.24
CA LYS A 169 7.50 -10.81 13.88
C LYS A 169 6.17 -10.73 14.58
N TRP A 170 6.18 -10.15 15.78
CA TRP A 170 4.97 -9.87 16.53
C TRP A 170 4.37 -8.54 16.10
N ARG A 171 3.06 -8.44 16.18
CA ARG A 171 2.34 -7.21 15.90
C ARG A 171 1.55 -6.79 17.12
N LYS A 172 1.60 -5.52 17.43
CA LYS A 172 0.88 -4.95 18.56
C LYS A 172 -0.51 -4.47 18.11
N UNK A 173 -1.51 -4.74 18.86
CA UNK A 173 -2.80 -4.31 18.63
C UNK A 173 -3.31 -3.73 19.87
N VAL A 174 -4.10 -2.82 19.71
CA VAL A 174 -4.73 -2.20 20.86
C VAL A 174 -6.24 -2.33 20.71
N ASP A 175 -6.91 -2.75 21.77
CA ASP A 175 -8.36 -2.96 21.72
C ASP A 175 -9.07 -1.66 22.09
N PHE A 176 -9.30 -0.82 21.10
CA PHE A 176 -9.93 0.48 21.32
C PHE A 176 -11.45 0.46 21.31
N ARG A 177 -12.08 -0.73 21.47
CA ARG A 177 -13.55 -0.78 21.42
C ARG A 177 -14.22 0.15 22.43
N GLU A 178 -13.72 0.21 23.68
CA GLU A 178 -14.31 1.09 24.67
C GLU A 178 -14.06 2.56 24.37
N LEU A 179 -12.84 2.90 23.98
CA LEU A 179 -12.57 4.30 23.62
C LEU A 179 -13.41 4.70 22.40
N ASN A 180 -13.56 3.79 21.45
CA ASN A 180 -14.36 4.10 20.25
C ASN A 180 -15.82 4.40 20.61
N LYS A 181 -16.39 3.66 21.56
CA LYS A 181 -17.76 3.91 21.99
C LYS A 181 -17.90 5.30 22.62
N ARG A 182 -16.85 5.81 23.22
CA ARG A 182 -16.87 7.07 23.97
C ARG A 182 -16.37 8.25 23.17
N THR A 183 -15.88 8.03 21.94
CA THR A 183 -15.36 9.08 21.09
C THR A 183 -16.48 9.71 20.26
N GLN A 184 -16.38 11.03 20.06
CA GLN A 184 -17.36 11.73 19.21
C GLN A 184 -17.48 11.06 17.84
N ASP A 185 -18.60 11.31 17.17
CA ASP A 185 -18.79 10.79 15.82
C ASP A 185 -18.12 11.69 14.80
N PHE A 186 -17.60 11.09 13.75
CA PHE A 186 -16.91 11.79 12.67
C PHE A 186 -17.59 11.56 11.33
N TRP A 187 -18.89 11.21 11.36
CA TRP A 187 -19.54 10.77 10.14
C TRP A 187 -19.53 11.81 9.03
N GLU A 188 -19.54 13.10 9.37
CA GLU A 188 -19.53 14.14 8.35
C GLU A 188 -18.24 14.13 7.54
N VAL A 189 -17.11 13.89 8.20
CA VAL A 189 -15.83 13.82 7.51
C VAL A 189 -15.78 12.57 6.64
N GLN A 190 -16.27 11.45 7.17
CA GLN A 190 -16.25 10.19 6.44
C GLN A 190 -17.09 10.22 5.17
N LEU A 191 -18.19 10.99 5.20
CA LEU A 191 -19.09 11.07 4.06
C LEU A 191 -18.84 12.30 3.19
N GLY A 192 -17.83 13.12 3.53
CA GLY A 192 -17.68 14.42 2.93
C GLY A 192 -16.83 14.53 1.67
N ILE A 193 -16.20 13.45 1.24
CA ILE A 193 -15.34 13.51 0.05
C ILE A 193 -16.10 12.90 -1.14
N PRO A 194 -16.56 13.77 -2.07
CA PRO A 194 -17.26 13.23 -3.25
C PRO A 194 -16.27 12.57 -4.20
N HIS A 195 -16.77 11.52 -4.84
CA HIS A 195 -15.97 10.84 -5.87
C HIS A 195 -16.02 11.64 -7.15
N PRO A 196 -14.88 12.05 -7.71
CA PRO A 196 -14.89 12.86 -8.93
C PRO A 196 -15.23 12.00 -10.15
N SER A 197 -16.25 12.40 -10.87
CA SER A 197 -16.69 11.63 -12.03
C SER A 197 -15.68 11.66 -13.17
N GLY A 198 -14.78 12.64 -13.18
CA GLY A 198 -13.80 12.76 -14.23
C GLY A 198 -12.63 11.80 -14.11
N LEU A 199 -12.46 11.16 -12.95
CA LEU A 199 -11.31 10.32 -12.74
C LEU A 199 -11.26 9.15 -13.74
N LYS A 200 -12.42 8.57 -14.02
CA LYS A 200 -12.50 7.44 -14.96
C LYS A 200 -12.26 7.85 -16.41
N LYS A 201 -12.25 9.14 -16.70
CA LYS A 201 -12.04 9.65 -18.05
C LYS A 201 -10.62 10.17 -18.27
N ASN A 202 -9.80 10.21 -17.22
CA ASN A 202 -8.46 10.75 -17.34
C ASN A 202 -7.55 9.84 -18.17
N LYS A 203 -6.57 10.46 -18.83
CA LYS A 203 -5.57 9.71 -19.59
C LYS A 203 -4.68 8.87 -18.69
N SER A 204 -4.36 9.39 -17.53
CA SER A 204 -3.50 8.67 -16.59
C SER A 204 -4.00 8.87 -15.17
N VAL A 205 -3.98 7.81 -14.40
CA VAL A 205 -4.28 7.85 -12.97
C VAL A 205 -3.16 7.10 -12.25
N THR A 206 -2.51 7.77 -11.30
CA THR A 206 -1.47 7.15 -10.50
C THR A 206 -2.00 6.94 -9.09
N VAL A 207 -1.72 5.78 -8.52
CA VAL A 207 -2.13 5.45 -7.16
C VAL A 207 -0.92 5.58 -6.26
N LEU A 208 -1.00 6.47 -5.26
CA LEU A 208 0.05 6.68 -4.28
C LEU A 208 -0.39 6.11 -2.94
N ASP A 209 0.46 5.28 -2.35
CA ASP A 209 0.20 4.71 -1.04
C ASP A 209 0.69 5.68 0.03
N VAL A 210 -0.23 6.20 0.83
CA VAL A 210 0.11 7.11 1.92
C VAL A 210 -0.25 6.50 3.28
N GLY A 211 -0.30 5.16 3.35
CA GLY A 211 -0.74 4.49 4.56
C GLY A 211 0.13 4.75 5.78
N ASP A 212 1.43 4.94 5.57
CA ASP A 212 2.32 5.23 6.69
C ASP A 212 2.10 6.62 7.26
N ALA A 213 1.36 7.47 6.57
CA ALA A 213 1.12 8.83 7.04
C ALA A 213 0.24 8.86 8.28
N TYR A 214 -0.58 7.83 8.52
CA TYR A 214 -1.36 7.73 9.76
C TYR A 214 -0.50 8.02 10.97
N PHE A 215 0.66 7.37 11.03
CA PHE A 215 1.53 7.46 12.19
C PHE A 215 2.33 8.73 12.24
N SER A 216 2.18 9.58 11.23
CA SER A 216 2.84 10.88 11.21
C SER A 216 1.90 12.01 11.59
N ILE A 217 0.59 11.75 11.69
CA ILE A 217 -0.39 12.77 12.03
C ILE A 217 -0.48 12.90 13.56
N PRO A 218 -0.20 14.06 14.11
CA PRO A 218 -0.27 14.20 15.57
C PRO A 218 -1.70 14.17 16.08
N LEU A 219 -1.86 13.59 17.26
CA LEU A 219 -3.14 13.53 17.93
C LEU A 219 -3.30 14.75 18.82
N ASP A 220 -4.51 15.30 18.87
CA ASP A 220 -4.86 16.42 19.75
C ASP A 220 -4.31 16.18 21.16
N LYS A 221 -3.51 17.13 21.66
CA LYS A 221 -2.83 16.96 22.94
C LYS A 221 -3.79 16.67 24.07
N ASP A 222 -4.95 17.34 24.08
CA ASP A 222 -5.90 17.17 25.18
C ASP A 222 -6.59 15.80 25.15
N PHE A 223 -6.51 15.10 24.05
CA PHE A 223 -7.14 13.79 23.91
C PHE A 223 -6.19 12.63 24.17
N ARG A 224 -4.89 12.88 24.16
CA ARG A 224 -3.89 11.82 24.25
C ARG A 224 -4.04 10.97 25.49
N LYS A 225 -4.43 11.57 26.61
CA LYS A 225 -4.57 10.84 27.88
C LYS A 225 -5.57 9.68 27.78
N TYR A 226 -6.55 9.78 26.89
CA TYR A 226 -7.56 8.74 26.76
C TYR A 226 -7.06 7.53 25.99
N THR A 227 -5.90 7.61 25.36
CA THR A 227 -5.32 6.49 24.62
C THR A 227 -4.35 5.66 25.46
N ALA A 228 -4.31 5.92 26.77
CA ALA A 228 -3.36 5.26 27.65
C ALA A 228 -3.51 3.75 27.64
N PHE A 229 -2.38 3.06 27.71
CA PHE A 229 -2.36 1.60 27.80
C PHE A 229 -1.18 1.17 28.66
N THR A 230 -1.19 -0.12 29.02
CA THR A 230 -0.22 -0.66 29.95
C THR A 230 0.37 -1.95 29.41
N ILE A 231 1.69 -2.06 29.47
CA ILE A 231 2.33 -3.35 29.21
C ILE A 231 2.55 -3.98 30.58
N PRO A 232 1.89 -5.11 30.86
CA PRO A 232 1.97 -5.68 32.20
C PRO A 232 3.32 -6.34 32.46
N SER A 233 3.65 -6.48 33.75
CA SER A 233 4.81 -7.27 34.13
C SER A 233 4.42 -8.74 34.28
N MET A 234 5.44 -9.59 34.31
CA MET A 234 5.18 -11.03 34.52
C MET A 234 4.48 -11.25 35.84
N ASN A 235 3.34 -11.93 35.79
CA ASN A 235 2.56 -12.26 36.97
C ASN A 235 2.17 -11.04 37.79
N ASN A 236 2.18 -9.87 37.18
CA ASN A 236 1.85 -8.61 37.84
C ASN A 236 2.71 -8.35 39.08
N GLU A 237 3.97 -8.80 39.03
CA GLU A 237 4.85 -8.65 40.17
C GLU A 237 5.34 -7.21 40.37
N THR A 238 5.38 -6.43 39.30
CA THR A 238 5.72 -5.02 39.36
C THR A 238 4.68 -4.23 38.61
N PRO A 239 4.63 -2.90 38.84
CA PRO A 239 3.71 -2.09 38.03
C PRO A 239 4.08 -2.16 36.56
N GLY A 240 3.07 -2.18 35.72
CA GLY A 240 3.29 -2.19 34.30
C GLY A 240 3.84 -0.86 33.79
N ILE A 241 4.34 -0.88 32.58
CA ILE A 241 4.84 0.33 31.93
C ILE A 241 3.67 0.98 31.19
N ARG A 242 3.48 2.27 31.46
CA ARG A 242 2.33 2.98 30.93
C ARG A 242 2.74 3.96 29.84
N TYR A 243 1.94 4.00 28.78
CA TYR A 243 2.16 4.85 27.62
C TYR A 243 0.87 5.53 27.20
N GLN A 244 1.02 6.59 26.42
CA GLN A 244 -0.10 7.17 25.67
C GLN A 244 0.36 7.49 24.25
N TYR A 245 -0.57 7.63 23.35
CA TYR A 245 -0.26 7.94 21.95
C TYR A 245 -0.09 9.43 21.73
N ASN A 246 0.87 9.77 20.88
CA ASN A 246 1.08 11.15 20.41
C ASN A 246 0.58 11.34 18.98
N VAL A 247 0.31 10.23 18.29
CA VAL A 247 -0.14 10.23 16.89
C VAL A 247 -1.41 9.41 16.78
N LEU A 248 -2.05 9.46 15.61
CA LEU A 248 -3.29 8.72 15.40
C LEU A 248 -3.06 7.22 15.57
N PRO A 249 -3.72 6.57 16.51
CA PRO A 249 -3.48 5.14 16.72
C PRO A 249 -4.28 4.28 15.75
N GLN A 250 -3.72 3.14 15.39
CA GLN A 250 -4.46 2.17 14.58
C GLN A 250 -5.61 1.58 15.40
N GLY A 251 -6.76 1.47 14.77
CA GLY A 251 -7.93 0.89 15.41
C GLY A 251 -8.78 1.86 16.19
N TRP A 252 -8.36 3.12 16.30
CA TRP A 252 -9.18 4.14 16.92
C TRP A 252 -10.14 4.73 15.88
N LYS A 253 -11.37 4.92 16.31
CA LYS A 253 -12.47 5.42 15.48
C LYS A 253 -12.12 6.71 14.75
N GLY A 254 -11.38 7.61 15.43
CA GLY A 254 -11.07 8.91 14.87
C GLY A 254 -9.94 8.94 13.84
N SER A 255 -9.13 7.89 13.79
CA SER A 255 -7.93 7.95 12.96
C SER A 255 -8.23 8.10 11.47
N PRO A 256 -9.15 7.32 10.88
CA PRO A 256 -9.43 7.53 9.46
C PRO A 256 -10.00 8.91 9.15
N ALA A 257 -10.89 9.40 9.99
CA ALA A 257 -11.54 10.69 9.75
C ALA A 257 -10.55 11.85 9.86
N ILE A 258 -9.72 11.81 10.89
CA ILE A 258 -8.74 12.88 11.11
C ILE A 258 -7.67 12.83 10.04
N PHE A 259 -7.25 11.64 9.63
CA PHE A 259 -6.29 11.49 8.53
C PHE A 259 -6.82 12.16 7.27
N GLN A 260 -8.07 11.92 6.95
CA GLN A 260 -8.73 12.50 5.78
C GLN A 260 -8.75 14.03 5.82
N UNK A 261 -8.96 14.42 6.83
CA UNK A 261 -9.04 15.76 7.07
C UNK A 261 -7.78 16.44 7.00
N SER A 262 -6.91 15.89 7.61
CA SER A 262 -5.55 16.45 7.56
C SER A 262 -4.98 16.42 6.16
N MET A 263 -5.17 15.32 5.45
CA MET A 263 -4.68 15.21 4.09
C MET A 263 -5.33 16.24 3.18
N THR A 264 -6.61 16.50 3.36
CA THR A 264 -7.29 17.52 2.56
C THR A 264 -6.64 18.88 2.73
N LYS A 265 -6.30 19.23 3.97
CA LYS A 265 -5.64 20.52 4.23
C LYS A 265 -4.25 20.55 3.60
N ILE A 266 -3.52 19.46 3.72
CA ILE A 266 -2.16 19.39 3.18
C ILE A 266 -2.16 19.50 1.67
N LEU A 267 -3.16 18.92 1.01
CA LEU A 267 -3.25 18.92 -0.44
C LEU A 267 -3.75 20.23 -1.03
N GLU A 268 -4.37 21.08 -0.22
CA GLU A 268 -5.03 22.29 -0.74
C GLU A 268 -4.10 23.16 -1.58
N PRO A 269 -2.88 23.49 -1.13
CA PRO A 269 -2.02 24.34 -1.97
C PRO A 269 -1.69 23.70 -3.32
N PHE A 270 -1.46 22.40 -3.33
CA PHE A 270 -1.15 21.71 -4.58
C PHE A 270 -2.36 21.73 -5.52
N ARG A 271 -3.56 21.51 -4.98
CA ARG A 271 -4.78 21.55 -5.78
C ARG A 271 -4.99 22.93 -6.40
N LYS A 272 -4.72 24.00 -5.63
CA LYS A 272 -4.90 25.36 -6.16
C LYS A 272 -3.93 25.65 -7.29
N GLN A 273 -2.70 25.16 -7.19
CA GLN A 273 -1.70 25.40 -8.22
C GLN A 273 -1.91 24.51 -9.44
N ASN A 274 -2.67 23.42 -9.30
CA ASN A 274 -2.85 22.45 -10.36
C ASN A 274 -4.34 22.10 -10.49
N PRO A 275 -5.17 23.08 -10.91
CA PRO A 275 -6.62 22.85 -10.91
C PRO A 275 -7.10 21.79 -11.88
N ASN A 276 -6.28 21.43 -12.87
CA ASN A 276 -6.67 20.40 -13.84
C ASN A 276 -6.25 19.00 -13.42
N ILE A 277 -5.63 18.87 -12.26
CA ILE A 277 -5.26 17.56 -11.74
C ILE A 277 -6.31 17.15 -10.72
N VAL A 278 -6.80 15.92 -10.88
CA VAL A 278 -7.83 15.36 -9.99
C VAL A 278 -7.15 14.53 -8.93
N ILE A 279 -7.40 14.84 -7.65
CA ILE A 279 -6.86 14.03 -6.54
C ILE A 279 -8.03 13.51 -5.73
N TYR A 280 -8.11 12.19 -5.62
CA TYR A 280 -9.15 11.53 -4.85
C TYR A 280 -8.54 10.76 -3.70
N GLN A 281 -8.98 11.04 -2.48
CA GLN A 281 -8.49 10.37 -1.28
C GLN A 281 -9.39 9.17 -0.99
N TYR A 282 -8.81 7.98 -1.01
CA TYR A 282 -9.55 6.77 -0.70
C TYR A 282 -8.74 5.94 0.28
N MET A 283 -9.16 5.93 1.54
CA MET A 283 -8.47 5.18 2.59
C MET A 283 -6.98 5.54 2.61
N ASP A 284 -6.11 4.56 2.44
CA ASP A 284 -4.66 4.76 2.49
C ASP A 284 -4.08 5.19 1.16
N ASP A 285 -4.91 5.48 0.16
CA ASP A 285 -4.44 5.77 -1.18
C ASP A 285 -4.84 7.16 -1.63
N LEU A 286 -3.98 7.76 -2.45
CA LEU A 286 -4.32 8.92 -3.24
C LEU A 286 -4.36 8.50 -4.69
N LEU A 287 -5.49 8.78 -5.36
CA LEU A 287 -5.60 8.54 -6.80
C LEU A 287 -5.47 9.89 -7.49
N VAL A 288 -4.46 10.02 -8.34
CA VAL A 288 -4.10 11.30 -8.96
C VAL A 288 -4.26 11.17 -10.46
N GLY A 289 -5.25 11.87 -11.01
CA GLY A 289 -5.58 11.78 -12.42
C GLY A 289 -5.30 13.05 -13.19
N SER A 290 -4.89 12.91 -14.44
CA SER A 290 -4.69 14.04 -15.32
C SER A 290 -4.86 13.62 -16.77
N ASP A 291 -4.99 14.61 -17.64
CA ASP A 291 -5.02 14.39 -19.08
C ASP A 291 -3.72 14.86 -19.75
N LEU A 292 -2.68 15.05 -18.98
CA LEU A 292 -1.38 15.44 -19.48
C LEU A 292 -0.69 14.30 -20.22
N GLU A 293 0.29 14.63 -21.05
CA GLU A 293 1.16 13.61 -21.62
C GLU A 293 1.86 12.86 -20.49
N ILE A 294 2.24 11.63 -20.75
CA ILE A 294 2.69 10.76 -19.65
C ILE A 294 3.91 11.31 -18.92
N GLU A 295 4.86 11.92 -19.63
CA GLU A 295 6.03 12.48 -18.96
C GLU A 295 5.66 13.66 -18.09
N GLN A 296 4.73 14.51 -18.57
CA GLN A 296 4.26 15.63 -17.77
C GLN A 296 3.44 15.14 -16.57
N HIS A 297 2.65 14.08 -16.76
CA HIS A 297 1.92 13.49 -15.65
C HIS A 297 2.88 13.00 -14.58
N ARG A 298 3.91 12.28 -14.98
CA ARG A 298 4.89 11.76 -14.03
C ARG A 298 5.64 12.87 -13.31
N ALA A 299 5.92 13.98 -14.02
CA ALA A 299 6.56 15.12 -13.37
C ALA A 299 5.66 15.72 -12.31
N LYS A 300 4.35 15.80 -12.57
CA LYS A 300 3.42 16.31 -11.57
C LYS A 300 3.27 15.35 -10.39
N ILE A 301 3.33 14.06 -10.65
CA ILE A 301 3.32 13.08 -9.55
C ILE A 301 4.54 13.29 -8.65
N GLU A 302 5.71 13.50 -9.26
CA GLU A 302 6.90 13.73 -8.46
C GLU A 302 6.81 15.04 -7.69
N GLU A 303 6.25 16.08 -8.30
CA GLU A 303 6.03 17.34 -7.61
C GLU A 303 5.10 17.16 -6.41
N LEU A 304 4.04 16.36 -6.56
CA LEU A 304 3.14 16.07 -5.46
C LEU A 304 3.86 15.25 -4.37
N ARG A 305 4.68 14.28 -4.78
CA ARG A 305 5.43 13.50 -3.80
C ARG A 305 6.35 14.38 -2.98
N GLN A 306 7.00 15.37 -3.61
CA GLN A 306 7.86 16.32 -2.89
C GLN A 306 7.04 17.21 -1.97
N HIS A 307 5.85 17.62 -2.42
CA HIS A 307 4.96 18.39 -1.57
C HIS A 307 4.58 17.61 -0.29
N LEU A 308 4.23 16.34 -0.46
CA LEU A 308 3.88 15.49 0.68
C LEU A 308 5.08 15.25 1.58
N LEU A 309 6.26 15.11 0.99
CA LEU A 309 7.47 14.87 1.77
C LEU A 309 7.78 16.03 2.71
N ARG A 310 7.41 17.24 2.30
CA ARG A 310 7.58 18.43 3.15
C ARG A 310 6.85 18.27 4.49
N TRP A 311 5.76 17.51 4.50
CA TRP A 311 4.96 17.24 5.69
C TRP A 311 5.35 15.92 6.36
N GLY A 312 6.43 15.30 5.92
CA GLY A 312 6.92 14.07 6.48
C GLY A 312 6.33 12.81 5.88
N PHE A 313 5.60 12.91 4.78
CA PHE A 313 4.94 11.75 4.16
C PHE A 313 5.80 11.23 3.01
N TYR A 314 6.50 10.15 3.27
CA TYR A 314 7.27 9.48 2.23
C TYR A 314 6.39 8.51 1.47
N THR A 315 6.29 8.71 0.15
CA THR A 315 5.54 7.80 -0.71
C THR A 315 6.55 6.96 -1.49
N PRO A 316 6.43 5.62 -1.43
CA PRO A 316 7.43 4.79 -2.11
C PRO A 316 7.44 5.00 -3.61
N ASP A 317 8.62 5.01 -4.18
CA ASP A 317 8.80 5.00 -5.62
C ASP A 317 8.66 3.56 -6.11
N LYS A 318 7.77 3.34 -7.08
CA LYS A 318 7.53 1.98 -7.55
C LYS A 318 8.79 1.34 -8.13
N LYS A 319 9.73 2.15 -8.62
CA LYS A 319 10.98 1.62 -9.18
C LYS A 319 11.79 0.85 -8.15
N HIS A 320 11.61 1.16 -6.87
CA HIS A 320 12.39 0.55 -5.80
C HIS A 320 11.61 -0.47 -5.01
N GLN A 321 10.37 -0.74 -5.39
CA GLN A 321 9.58 -1.73 -4.69
C GLN A 321 9.96 -3.12 -5.18
N LYS A 322 10.50 -3.94 -4.27
CA LYS A 322 11.00 -5.27 -4.62
C LYS A 322 10.22 -6.40 -3.95
N ASP A 323 9.28 -6.06 -3.10
CA ASP A 323 8.56 -7.07 -2.33
C ASP A 323 7.39 -7.65 -3.13
N PRO A 324 7.31 -8.96 -3.31
CA PRO A 324 6.11 -9.56 -3.89
C PRO A 324 4.97 -9.61 -2.87
N PRO A 325 3.72 -9.67 -3.32
CA PRO A 325 3.31 -9.60 -4.71
C PRO A 325 3.47 -8.18 -5.24
N PHE A 326 3.74 -8.07 -6.50
CA PHE A 326 4.00 -6.77 -7.11
C PHE A 326 2.69 -6.04 -7.38
N LEU A 327 2.01 -5.67 -6.33
CA LEU A 327 0.71 -5.01 -6.42
C LEU A 327 0.82 -3.61 -7.00
N TRP A 328 2.02 -3.04 -6.98
CA TRP A 328 2.29 -1.75 -7.58
C TRP A 328 2.09 -1.76 -9.10
N MET A 329 1.90 -2.91 -9.68
CA MET A 329 1.70 -2.99 -11.13
C MET A 329 0.41 -2.34 -11.59
N GLY A 330 -0.53 -2.09 -10.65
CA GLY A 330 -1.69 -1.27 -10.93
C GLY A 330 -1.48 0.20 -10.61
N TYR A 331 -0.25 0.58 -10.30
CA TYR A 331 0.12 1.89 -9.82
C TYR A 331 -0.20 3.00 -10.82
N GLU A 332 0.02 2.75 -12.10
CA GLU A 332 -0.25 3.73 -13.15
C GLU A 332 -1.31 3.15 -14.07
N LEU A 333 -2.44 3.85 -14.14
CA LEU A 333 -3.61 3.36 -14.87
C LEU A 333 -3.95 4.34 -15.98
N HIS A 334 -4.62 3.83 -17.00
CA HIS A 334 -5.06 4.65 -18.14
C HIS A 334 -6.54 4.43 -18.39
N PRO A 335 -7.41 5.01 -17.54
CA PRO A 335 -8.83 4.70 -17.61
C PRO A 335 -9.51 5.09 -18.92
N ASP A 336 -8.98 6.09 -19.61
CA ASP A 336 -9.59 6.50 -20.88
C ASP A 336 -9.51 5.41 -21.93
N LYS A 337 -8.62 4.43 -21.73
CA LYS A 337 -8.47 3.31 -22.67
C LYS A 337 -9.23 2.07 -22.25
N TRP A 338 -9.92 2.11 -21.10
CA TRP A 338 -10.70 0.96 -20.66
C TRP A 338 -11.91 0.80 -21.57
N THR A 339 -12.09 -0.42 -22.09
CA THR A 339 -13.18 -0.72 -23.03
C THR A 339 -14.13 -1.71 -22.40
N VAL A 340 -15.36 -1.66 -22.86
CA VAL A 340 -16.36 -2.65 -22.48
C VAL A 340 -16.01 -3.96 -23.19
N GLN A 341 -16.07 -5.07 -22.47
CA GLN A 341 -15.89 -6.37 -23.08
C GLN A 341 -17.22 -6.84 -23.64
N PRO A 342 -17.39 -6.77 -24.95
CA PRO A 342 -18.69 -7.15 -25.51
C PRO A 342 -18.86 -8.66 -25.55
N ILE A 343 -20.10 -9.09 -25.58
CA ILE A 343 -20.40 -10.47 -25.90
C ILE A 343 -20.20 -10.62 -27.40
N VAL A 344 -19.31 -11.53 -27.77
CA VAL A 344 -18.99 -11.74 -29.17
C VAL A 344 -19.46 -13.11 -29.59
N LEU A 345 -20.29 -13.13 -30.62
CA LEU A 345 -20.70 -14.40 -31.21
C LEU A 345 -19.74 -14.76 -32.32
N PRO A 346 -19.33 -16.03 -32.41
CA PRO A 346 -18.34 -16.39 -33.41
C PRO A 346 -18.89 -16.24 -34.83
N GLU A 347 -18.01 -15.87 -35.77
CA GLU A 347 -18.33 -15.85 -37.18
C GLU A 347 -17.56 -16.97 -37.85
N LYS A 348 -18.28 -17.85 -38.50
CA LYS A 348 -17.65 -19.02 -39.14
C LYS A 348 -18.22 -19.23 -40.52
N ASP A 349 -17.36 -19.70 -41.41
CA ASP A 349 -17.80 -20.12 -42.73
C ASP A 349 -18.42 -21.50 -42.71
N SER A 350 -17.98 -22.31 -41.76
CA SER A 350 -18.41 -23.69 -41.63
C SER A 350 -18.68 -23.97 -40.15
N TRP A 351 -19.84 -24.54 -39.86
CA TRP A 351 -20.28 -24.81 -38.51
C TRP A 351 -20.34 -26.29 -38.25
N THR A 352 -19.72 -26.76 -37.18
CA THR A 352 -19.89 -28.13 -36.71
C THR A 352 -21.00 -28.20 -35.68
N VAL A 353 -21.45 -29.41 -35.35
CA VAL A 353 -22.43 -29.61 -34.30
C VAL A 353 -21.94 -28.99 -33.00
N ASN A 354 -20.67 -29.22 -32.67
CA ASN A 354 -20.08 -28.66 -31.44
C ASN A 354 -20.12 -27.13 -31.47
N ASP A 355 -19.82 -26.53 -32.63
CA ASP A 355 -19.86 -25.06 -32.74
C ASP A 355 -21.27 -24.53 -32.44
N ILE A 356 -22.29 -25.22 -32.97
CA ILE A 356 -23.67 -24.75 -32.78
C ILE A 356 -24.11 -24.97 -31.35
N GLN A 357 -23.69 -26.07 -30.73
CA GLN A 357 -24.02 -26.28 -29.30
C GLN A 357 -23.44 -25.18 -28.45
N LYS A 358 -22.20 -24.78 -28.70
CA LYS A 358 -21.56 -23.69 -27.95
C LYS A 358 -22.30 -22.38 -28.22
N LEU A 359 -22.67 -22.12 -29.45
CA LEU A 359 -23.37 -20.90 -29.81
C LEU A 359 -24.73 -20.83 -29.11
N VAL A 360 -25.48 -21.93 -29.12
CA VAL A 360 -26.78 -21.97 -28.45
C VAL A 360 -26.64 -21.76 -26.97
N GLY A 361 -25.64 -22.37 -26.36
CA GLY A 361 -25.39 -22.15 -24.92
C GLY A 361 -25.10 -20.71 -24.61
N LYS A 362 -24.28 -20.07 -25.45
CA LYS A 362 -23.92 -18.67 -25.25
C LYS A 362 -25.14 -17.76 -25.45
N LEU A 363 -25.97 -18.03 -26.44
CA LEU A 363 -27.17 -17.27 -26.67
C LEU A 363 -28.19 -17.44 -25.55
N ASN A 364 -28.32 -18.67 -25.07
CA ASN A 364 -29.21 -18.92 -23.95
C ASN A 364 -28.79 -18.12 -22.71
N TRP A 365 -27.49 -18.09 -22.45
CA TRP A 365 -26.95 -17.28 -21.38
C TRP A 365 -27.21 -15.80 -21.62
N ALA A 366 -26.98 -15.34 -22.87
CA ALA A 366 -27.16 -13.93 -23.20
C ALA A 366 -28.63 -13.50 -23.10
N SER A 367 -29.55 -14.44 -23.23
CA SER A 367 -30.98 -14.13 -23.15
C SER A 367 -31.37 -13.62 -21.77
N GLN A 368 -30.58 -13.89 -20.78
CA GLN A 368 -30.81 -13.35 -19.42
C GLN A 368 -30.41 -11.89 -19.32
N ILE A 369 -29.63 -11.42 -20.28
CA ILE A 369 -29.12 -10.05 -20.28
C ILE A 369 -29.85 -9.18 -21.28
N PHE A 370 -30.09 -9.75 -22.48
CA PHE A 370 -30.71 -9.02 -23.59
C PHE A 370 -32.09 -9.58 -23.92
N UNK A 371 -32.92 -8.88 -24.06
CA UNK A 371 -34.20 -9.25 -24.34
C UNK A 371 -34.35 -9.53 -25.78
N GLY A 372 -35.01 -10.40 -26.11
CA GLY A 372 -35.34 -10.71 -27.49
C GLY A 372 -34.41 -11.72 -28.16
N ILE A 373 -33.49 -12.24 -27.45
CA ILE A 373 -32.59 -13.29 -27.97
C ILE A 373 -33.39 -14.56 -28.15
N LYS A 374 -33.22 -15.18 -29.31
CA LYS A 374 -33.93 -16.43 -29.63
C LYS A 374 -32.98 -17.51 -30.02
N UNK A 375 -33.13 -18.62 -29.73
CA UNK A 375 -32.34 -19.70 -29.97
C UNK A 375 -33.05 -20.77 -30.70
N ARG A 376 -34.34 -20.64 -31.11
CA ARG A 376 -35.20 -21.74 -31.60
C ARG A 376 -34.70 -22.34 -32.92
N GLN A 377 -34.44 -21.51 -33.92
CA GLN A 377 -34.06 -22.01 -35.22
C GLN A 377 -32.67 -22.66 -35.20
N LEU A 378 -31.78 -22.13 -34.36
CA LEU A 378 -30.47 -22.76 -34.23
C LEU A 378 -30.57 -24.07 -33.47
N CYS A 379 -31.45 -24.19 -32.51
CA CYS A 379 -31.65 -25.44 -31.79
C CYS A 379 -32.18 -26.54 -32.72
N LYS A 380 -33.02 -26.16 -33.70
CA LYS A 380 -33.55 -27.14 -34.63
C LYS A 380 -32.44 -27.86 -35.41
N LEU A 381 -31.31 -27.17 -35.62
CA LEU A 381 -30.18 -27.78 -36.30
C LEU A 381 -29.52 -28.90 -35.53
N LEU A 382 -29.79 -28.98 -34.26
CA LEU A 382 -29.19 -30.00 -33.40
C LEU A 382 -30.07 -31.21 -33.18
N ARG A 383 -31.24 -31.27 -33.85
CA ARG A 383 -32.15 -32.38 -33.69
C ARG A 383 -31.51 -33.66 -34.29
N GLY A 384 -31.75 -34.79 -33.62
CA GLY A 384 -31.21 -36.06 -34.00
C GLY A 384 -29.84 -36.31 -33.42
N THR A 385 -29.38 -37.54 -33.49
CA THR A 385 -28.08 -37.92 -32.96
C THR A 385 -27.02 -37.64 -34.00
N LYS A 386 -26.09 -36.72 -33.68
CA LYS A 386 -25.04 -36.32 -34.61
C LYS A 386 -23.71 -36.26 -33.91
N ALA A 387 -22.66 -36.57 -34.64
CA ALA A 387 -21.29 -36.44 -34.10
C ALA A 387 -20.94 -34.98 -33.92
N LEU A 388 -20.16 -34.68 -32.89
CA LEU A 388 -19.80 -33.30 -32.58
C LEU A 388 -19.00 -32.64 -33.70
N THR A 389 -18.29 -33.44 -34.49
CA THR A 389 -17.47 -32.90 -35.58
C THR A 389 -18.21 -32.79 -36.90
N GLU A 390 -19.46 -33.23 -36.94
CA GLU A 390 -20.24 -33.17 -38.20
C GLU A 390 -20.51 -31.72 -38.59
N VAL A 391 -20.31 -31.41 -39.86
CA VAL A 391 -20.55 -30.07 -40.37
C VAL A 391 -22.04 -29.92 -40.68
N ILE A 392 -22.62 -28.82 -40.23
CA ILE A 392 -24.03 -28.51 -40.45
C ILE A 392 -24.12 -27.21 -41.23
N THR A 393 -24.99 -27.21 -42.26
CA THR A 393 -25.28 -25.99 -42.99
C THR A 393 -26.44 -25.27 -42.33
N LEU A 394 -26.27 -23.98 -42.08
CA LEU A 394 -27.33 -23.18 -41.47
C LEU A 394 -28.47 -22.98 -42.44
N THR A 395 -29.69 -23.18 -41.98
CA THR A 395 -30.85 -22.83 -42.75
C THR A 395 -30.97 -21.32 -42.85
N LYS A 396 -31.78 -20.83 -43.81
CA LYS A 396 -32.04 -19.39 -43.90
C LYS A 396 -32.64 -18.85 -42.62
N GLU A 397 -33.55 -19.61 -42.02
CA GLU A 397 -34.16 -19.20 -40.77
C GLU A 397 -33.11 -19.10 -39.65
N ALA A 398 -32.17 -20.03 -39.59
CA ALA A 398 -31.13 -20.00 -38.58
C ALA A 398 -30.17 -18.82 -38.81
N GLU A 399 -29.84 -18.57 -40.08
CA GLU A 399 -28.97 -17.44 -40.39
C GLU A 399 -29.61 -16.11 -40.00
N LEU A 400 -30.93 -15.99 -40.29
CA LEU A 400 -31.64 -14.77 -39.91
C LEU A 400 -31.71 -14.61 -38.43
N GLU A 401 -31.99 -15.70 -37.70
CA GLU A 401 -32.03 -15.66 -36.24
C GLU A 401 -30.69 -15.24 -35.68
N LEU A 402 -29.60 -15.78 -36.18
CA LEU A 402 -28.27 -15.41 -35.72
C LEU A 402 -27.97 -13.95 -36.02
N ALA A 403 -28.34 -13.46 -37.21
CA ALA A 403 -28.12 -12.07 -37.56
C ALA A 403 -28.91 -11.15 -36.66
N GLU A 404 -30.16 -11.49 -36.34
CA GLU A 404 -30.97 -10.69 -35.46
C GLU A 404 -30.39 -10.67 -34.04
N ASN A 405 -29.89 -11.81 -33.58
CA ASN A 405 -29.26 -11.88 -32.29
C ASN A 405 -27.98 -11.01 -32.21
N ARG A 406 -27.21 -11.01 -33.32
CA ARG A 406 -26.02 -10.15 -33.36
C ARG A 406 -26.38 -8.68 -33.24
N GLU A 407 -27.49 -8.26 -33.87
CA GLU A 407 -27.92 -6.89 -33.77
C GLU A 407 -28.36 -6.53 -32.36
N ILE A 408 -29.07 -7.44 -31.70
CA ILE A 408 -29.52 -7.19 -30.32
C ILE A 408 -28.33 -7.04 -29.40
N ILE A 409 -27.32 -7.89 -29.53
CA ILE A 409 -26.15 -7.88 -28.65
C ILE A 409 -25.29 -6.63 -28.87
N LYS A 410 -25.32 -6.05 -30.08
CA LYS A 410 -24.56 -4.84 -30.34
C LYS A 410 -25.04 -3.66 -29.52
N GLU A 411 -26.31 -3.64 -29.15
CA GLU A 411 -26.89 -2.48 -28.44
C GLU A 411 -26.54 -2.52 -26.97
N PRO A 412 -26.40 -1.35 -26.32
CA PRO A 412 -26.17 -1.32 -24.87
C PRO A 412 -27.30 -1.98 -24.12
N VAL A 413 -26.98 -2.58 -22.99
CA VAL A 413 -27.98 -3.20 -22.14
C VAL A 413 -28.84 -2.11 -21.53
N HIS A 414 -30.15 -2.24 -21.65
CA HIS A 414 -31.09 -1.26 -21.09
C HIS A 414 -31.20 -1.36 -19.59
N GLY A 415 -31.29 -0.22 -18.92
CA GLY A 415 -31.58 -0.18 -17.50
C GLY A 415 -30.41 -0.52 -16.61
N VAL A 416 -29.20 -0.50 -17.15
CA VAL A 416 -28.01 -0.76 -16.35
C VAL A 416 -27.37 0.57 -15.98
N TYR A 417 -27.48 0.92 -14.71
CA TYR A 417 -26.85 2.11 -14.20
C TYR A 417 -26.53 1.89 -12.73
N TYR A 418 -25.57 2.65 -12.27
CA TYR A 418 -25.02 2.50 -10.92
C TYR A 418 -25.92 3.20 -9.89
N ASP A 419 -26.25 2.47 -8.83
CA ASP A 419 -27.01 3.01 -7.70
C ASP A 419 -26.08 3.11 -6.49
N PRO A 420 -25.73 4.33 -6.06
CA PRO A 420 -24.77 4.45 -4.93
C PRO A 420 -25.24 3.84 -3.62
N SER A 421 -26.55 3.60 -3.45
CA SER A 421 -27.06 3.04 -2.21
C SER A 421 -26.90 1.52 -2.12
N LYS A 422 -26.50 0.85 -3.20
CA LYS A 422 -26.40 -0.59 -3.24
C LYS A 422 -24.94 -1.01 -3.31
N ASP A 423 -24.67 -2.23 -2.83
CA ASP A 423 -23.34 -2.81 -2.89
C ASP A 423 -22.95 -3.15 -4.32
N LEU A 424 -21.66 -3.03 -4.60
CA LEU A 424 -21.07 -3.56 -5.83
C LEU A 424 -20.61 -4.99 -5.57
N ILE A 425 -20.79 -5.86 -6.55
CA ILE A 425 -20.35 -7.24 -6.48
C ILE A 425 -19.42 -7.52 -7.65
N ALA A 426 -18.28 -8.13 -7.37
CA ALA A 426 -17.34 -8.54 -8.41
C ALA A 426 -17.24 -10.05 -8.39
N GLU A 427 -17.48 -10.65 -9.53
CA GLU A 427 -17.40 -12.09 -9.68
C GLU A 427 -16.25 -12.42 -10.63
N ILE A 428 -15.45 -13.41 -10.26
CA ILE A 428 -14.23 -13.74 -11.00
C ILE A 428 -14.27 -15.19 -11.39
N GLN A 429 -13.88 -15.48 -12.63
CA GLN A 429 -13.80 -16.86 -13.14
C GLN A 429 -12.40 -17.11 -13.68
N LYS A 430 -11.88 -18.31 -13.39
CA LYS A 430 -10.62 -18.76 -13.96
C LYS A 430 -10.90 -19.35 -15.35
N GLN A 431 -10.17 -18.84 -16.33
CA GLN A 431 -10.34 -19.31 -17.72
C GLN A 431 -9.22 -20.25 -18.17
N GLY A 432 -8.37 -20.50 -17.23
CA GLY A 432 -7.20 -21.31 -17.58
C GLY A 432 -6.00 -20.46 -17.92
N UNK A 433 -4.21 -21.12 -18.21
CA UNK A 433 -3.13 -20.36 -18.60
C UNK A 433 -2.99 -19.02 -17.95
N GLY A 434 -3.22 -18.84 -16.86
CA GLY A 434 -3.11 -17.58 -16.18
C GLY A 434 -4.12 -16.53 -16.61
N GLN A 435 -5.25 -16.92 -17.14
CA GLN A 435 -6.26 -15.98 -17.62
C GLN A 435 -7.51 -16.02 -16.75
N TRP A 436 -8.05 -14.84 -16.47
CA TRP A 436 -9.21 -14.66 -15.57
C TRP A 436 -10.16 -13.67 -16.21
N THR A 437 -11.45 -13.88 -15.98
CA THR A 437 -12.48 -12.91 -16.39
C THR A 437 -13.24 -12.44 -15.16
N TYR A 438 -13.82 -11.25 -15.26
CA TYR A 438 -14.59 -10.72 -14.15
C TYR A 438 -15.75 -9.87 -14.63
N GLN A 439 -16.76 -9.78 -13.78
CA GLN A 439 -17.92 -8.92 -13.98
C GLN A 439 -18.20 -8.16 -12.69
N ILE A 440 -18.51 -6.87 -12.80
CA ILE A 440 -18.91 -6.05 -11.66
C ILE A 440 -20.34 -5.66 -11.87
N TYR A 441 -21.20 -5.92 -10.90
CA TYR A 441 -22.62 -5.67 -11.01
C TYR A 441 -23.23 -5.35 -9.66
N GLN A 442 -24.46 -4.86 -9.66
CA GLN A 442 -25.26 -4.70 -8.45
C GLN A 442 -26.45 -5.64 -8.48
N GLU A 443 -27.01 -5.89 -9.66
CA GLU A 443 -28.06 -6.88 -9.87
C GLU A 443 -27.54 -7.92 -10.86
N PRO A 444 -27.85 -9.20 -10.63
CA PRO A 444 -27.33 -10.24 -11.53
C PRO A 444 -27.66 -9.98 -13.00
N PHE A 445 -26.71 -10.24 -13.83
CA PHE A 445 -26.78 -10.10 -15.29
C PHE A 445 -26.88 -8.65 -15.78
N LYS A 446 -26.91 -7.68 -14.87
CA LYS A 446 -26.87 -6.26 -15.25
C LYS A 446 -25.47 -5.73 -14.96
N ASN A 447 -24.52 -6.14 -15.78
CA ASN A 447 -23.12 -5.82 -15.56
C ASN A 447 -22.82 -4.36 -15.79
N LEU A 448 -22.15 -3.74 -14.81
CA LEU A 448 -21.68 -2.37 -14.94
C LEU A 448 -20.30 -2.34 -15.62
N LYS A 449 -19.52 -3.38 -15.42
CA LYS A 449 -18.24 -3.50 -16.09
C LYS A 449 -17.86 -4.99 -16.19
N THR A 450 -17.24 -5.33 -17.30
CA THR A 450 -16.64 -6.65 -17.46
C THR A 450 -15.20 -6.48 -17.95
N GLY A 451 -14.37 -7.47 -17.70
CA GLY A 451 -12.99 -7.37 -18.12
C GLY A 451 -12.25 -8.66 -17.98
N LYS A 452 -10.98 -8.58 -18.33
CA LYS A 452 -10.07 -9.71 -18.28
C LYS A 452 -8.82 -9.35 -17.50
N TYR A 453 -8.24 -10.34 -16.87
CA TYR A 453 -6.94 -10.20 -16.21
C TYR A 453 -6.06 -11.36 -16.67
N ALA A 454 -4.84 -11.04 -17.07
CA ALA A 454 -3.86 -12.05 -17.42
C ALA A 454 -2.68 -11.91 -16.49
N ARG A 455 -2.05 -13.06 -16.13
CA ARG A 455 -0.89 -13.02 -15.25
C ARG A 455 0.21 -12.18 -15.87
N THR A 456 1.04 -11.62 -15.00
CA THR A 456 2.14 -10.78 -15.46
C THR A 456 3.18 -11.64 -16.18
N ARG A 457 3.82 -11.00 -17.16
CA ARG A 457 4.77 -11.65 -18.03
C ARG A 457 5.96 -12.19 -17.24
N GLY A 458 6.33 -13.41 -17.53
CA GLY A 458 7.51 -14.03 -16.95
C GLY A 458 7.35 -14.55 -15.54
N ALA A 459 6.16 -14.47 -14.98
CA ALA A 459 5.93 -14.91 -13.62
C ALA A 459 5.35 -16.31 -13.60
N HIS A 460 6.03 -17.21 -12.90
CA HIS A 460 5.49 -18.53 -12.57
C HIS A 460 4.84 -18.42 -11.21
N THR A 461 3.61 -17.94 -11.19
CA THR A 461 2.89 -17.75 -9.96
C THR A 461 1.76 -18.78 -9.87
N ASN A 462 1.42 -19.15 -8.64
CA ASN A 462 0.31 -20.08 -8.44
C ASN A 462 -1.02 -19.33 -8.59
N ASP A 463 -2.10 -20.09 -8.60
CA ASP A 463 -3.43 -19.52 -8.81
C ASP A 463 -3.83 -18.53 -7.72
N ILE A 464 -3.42 -18.80 -6.47
CA ILE A 464 -3.77 -17.90 -5.36
C ILE A 464 -3.15 -16.52 -5.56
N ARG A 465 -1.89 -16.49 -5.97
CA ARG A 465 -1.23 -15.21 -6.19
C ARG A 465 -1.85 -14.46 -7.37
N GLN A 466 -2.16 -15.18 -8.44
CA GLN A 466 -2.82 -14.56 -9.60
C GLN A 466 -4.19 -14.01 -9.24
N LEU A 467 -4.95 -14.76 -8.46
CA LEU A 467 -6.25 -14.30 -8.01
C LEU A 467 -6.12 -13.07 -7.13
N THR A 468 -5.13 -13.04 -6.25
CA THR A 468 -4.87 -11.88 -5.40
C THR A 468 -4.58 -10.65 -6.26
N GLU A 469 -3.75 -10.80 -7.29
CA GLU A 469 -3.45 -9.69 -8.19
C GLU A 469 -4.69 -9.22 -8.94
N ALA A 470 -5.53 -10.17 -9.39
CA ALA A 470 -6.76 -9.82 -10.07
C ALA A 470 -7.70 -9.05 -9.15
N VAL A 471 -7.84 -9.49 -7.91
CA VAL A 471 -8.68 -8.81 -6.93
C VAL A 471 -8.20 -7.37 -6.73
N GLN A 472 -6.90 -7.17 -6.60
CA GLN A 472 -6.36 -5.82 -6.41
C GLN A 472 -6.63 -4.93 -7.62
N LYS A 473 -6.45 -5.48 -8.82
CA LYS A 473 -6.72 -4.71 -10.04
C LYS A 473 -8.19 -4.31 -10.10
N ILE A 474 -9.09 -5.27 -9.86
CA ILE A 474 -10.52 -5.01 -9.93
C ILE A 474 -10.94 -3.99 -8.87
N ALA A 475 -10.40 -4.12 -7.65
CA ALA A 475 -10.71 -3.18 -6.59
C ALA A 475 -10.27 -1.77 -6.98
N THR A 476 -9.08 -1.63 -7.55
CA THR A 476 -8.58 -0.32 -7.96
C THR A 476 -9.44 0.27 -9.08
N GLU A 477 -9.79 -0.53 -10.07
CA GLU A 477 -10.68 -0.05 -11.14
C GLU A 477 -12.02 0.42 -10.57
N SER A 478 -12.55 -0.31 -9.63
CA SER A 478 -13.83 0.04 -9.01
C SER A 478 -13.73 1.37 -8.27
N ILE A 479 -12.64 1.61 -7.56
CA ILE A 479 -12.43 2.88 -6.89
C ILE A 479 -12.37 4.02 -7.90
N VAL A 480 -11.67 3.81 -9.01
CA VAL A 480 -11.57 4.84 -10.05
C VAL A 480 -12.95 5.17 -10.62
N ILE A 481 -13.77 4.15 -10.91
CA ILE A 481 -15.04 4.38 -11.59
C ILE A 481 -16.13 4.82 -10.63
N TRP A 482 -16.26 4.20 -9.46
CA TRP A 482 -17.40 4.42 -8.57
C TRP A 482 -17.03 4.94 -7.18
N GLY A 483 -15.77 4.94 -6.82
CA GLY A 483 -15.36 5.43 -5.51
C GLY A 483 -15.59 4.45 -4.38
N LYS A 484 -15.73 3.17 -4.67
CA LYS A 484 -15.84 2.16 -3.63
C LYS A 484 -15.40 0.80 -4.16
N THR A 485 -15.07 -0.10 -3.23
CA THR A 485 -14.63 -1.44 -3.60
C THR A 485 -15.82 -2.40 -3.62
N PRO A 486 -15.78 -3.41 -4.47
CA PRO A 486 -16.86 -4.40 -4.51
C PRO A 486 -16.67 -5.48 -3.48
N LYS A 487 -17.75 -6.22 -3.21
CA LYS A 487 -17.66 -7.48 -2.50
C LYS A 487 -17.34 -8.55 -3.52
N PHE A 488 -16.40 -9.42 -3.19
CA PHE A 488 -15.87 -10.38 -4.16
C PHE A 488 -16.48 -11.75 -3.97
N LYS A 489 -16.92 -12.36 -5.09
CA LYS A 489 -17.28 -13.76 -5.15
C LYS A 489 -16.13 -14.48 -5.85
N LEU A 490 -15.38 -15.26 -5.07
CA LEU A 490 -14.15 -15.86 -5.54
C LEU A 490 -14.36 -17.31 -5.93
N PRO A 491 -13.64 -17.80 -6.94
CA PRO A 491 -13.77 -19.20 -7.36
C PRO A 491 -12.87 -20.14 -6.57
N ILE A 492 -12.76 -19.90 -5.25
CA ILE A 492 -11.99 -20.75 -4.35
C ILE A 492 -12.74 -20.89 -3.03
N GLN A 493 -12.37 -21.92 -2.27
CA GLN A 493 -12.94 -22.10 -0.95
C GLN A 493 -12.23 -21.21 0.05
N LYS A 494 -12.98 -20.86 1.10
CA LYS A 494 -12.47 -19.98 2.14
C LYS A 494 -11.19 -20.51 2.78
N GLU A 495 -11.13 -21.81 3.03
CA GLU A 495 -9.96 -22.42 3.64
C GLU A 495 -8.70 -22.22 2.78
N THR A 496 -8.86 -22.38 1.49
CA THR A 496 -7.74 -22.19 0.56
C THR A 496 -7.24 -20.75 0.58
N TRP A 497 -8.18 -19.81 0.60
CA TRP A 497 -7.83 -18.40 0.58
C TRP A 497 -7.09 -17.98 1.85
N GLU A 498 -7.53 -18.52 3.00
CA GLU A 498 -6.96 -18.13 4.29
C GLU A 498 -5.61 -18.79 4.55
N THR A 499 -5.26 -19.86 3.86
CA THR A 499 -3.93 -20.45 3.99
C THR A 499 -2.95 -19.78 3.04
#